data_1c93df90f1b32388732a64e8e4a85557
#
_entry.id   1c93df90f1b32388732a64e8e4a85557
#
_cell.length_a   1.000
_cell.length_b   1.000
_cell.length_c   1.000
_cell.angle_alpha   90.00
_cell.angle_beta   90.00
_cell.angle_gamma   90.00
#
_symmetry.space_group_name_H-M   'P 1'
#
loop_
_entity.id
_entity.type
_entity.pdbx_description
1 polymer ?
#
loop_
_entity_poly.entity_id
_entity_poly.type
_entity_poly.pdbx_seq_one_letter_code
_entity_poly.pdbx_strand_id
1 'polypeptide(L)'
;MSAYNYPNFRTENGYLTETIRQKYLTNAIADKRVPANAHRIAALVSLTASNDTSQPIQFWQLYSVLGPERIVALIENFYTRVYRDETWFSSVFSRLGDLQQHVGTQSSMWIDVMGGGQAYHGGEYRLSFHHTHNAIALMNDRGAQRWVKLMLETLNDPSIDLTDDARVRPSINTFLGHFMSKYAAEFKFNDKAAFGVGNGSVKRKINFMTMSSEAIEALSEAELIEALTARGVDVSRYGTKVALVNKALML
;
A
#
# COMPACT_ATOMS: atom_id res chain seq x y z
N MET A 1 -10.08 -4.28 22.32
CA MET A 1 -10.79 -3.03 21.98
C MET A 1 -10.01 -2.37 20.85
N SER A 2 -10.67 -2.00 19.77
CA SER A 2 -10.00 -1.29 18.67
C SER A 2 -9.50 0.06 19.17
N ALA A 3 -8.22 0.36 18.96
CA ALA A 3 -7.63 1.61 19.38
C ALA A 3 -7.98 2.77 18.46
N TYR A 4 -8.53 2.50 17.25
CA TYR A 4 -8.76 3.49 16.22
C TYR A 4 -10.25 3.74 16.05
N ASN A 5 -10.66 4.99 16.25
CA ASN A 5 -12.02 5.45 15.97
C ASN A 5 -11.97 6.20 14.64
N TYR A 6 -12.17 5.48 13.55
CA TYR A 6 -12.17 6.10 12.22
C TYR A 6 -13.39 6.99 12.03
N PRO A 7 -13.24 8.12 11.31
CA PRO A 7 -14.32 9.08 11.11
C PRO A 7 -15.47 8.58 10.24
N ASN A 8 -15.55 7.30 9.89
CA ASN A 8 -16.62 6.69 9.07
C ASN A 8 -16.90 7.46 7.77
N PHE A 9 -15.86 7.81 7.02
CA PHE A 9 -16.03 8.41 5.71
C PHE A 9 -16.85 7.47 4.81
N ARG A 10 -17.88 8.02 4.19
CA ARG A 10 -18.74 7.26 3.28
C ARG A 10 -17.95 6.80 2.06
N THR A 11 -17.81 5.49 1.91
CA THR A 11 -17.12 4.86 0.80
C THR A 11 -18.08 4.53 -0.34
N GLU A 12 -17.56 4.61 -1.57
CA GLU A 12 -18.30 4.30 -2.78
C GLU A 12 -17.33 3.80 -3.87
N ASN A 13 -17.78 2.90 -4.75
CA ASN A 13 -17.00 2.53 -5.92
C ASN A 13 -16.93 3.70 -6.90
N GLY A 14 -15.70 4.05 -7.28
CA GLY A 14 -15.43 5.03 -8.32
C GLY A 14 -15.27 4.38 -9.71
N TYR A 15 -14.82 5.15 -10.67
CA TYR A 15 -14.54 4.68 -12.04
C TYR A 15 -13.32 3.72 -12.10
N LEU A 16 -12.41 3.80 -11.12
CA LEU A 16 -11.19 2.99 -11.05
C LEU A 16 -11.25 1.91 -9.98
N THR A 17 -11.96 2.14 -8.88
CA THR A 17 -11.92 1.31 -7.67
C THR A 17 -12.12 -0.17 -7.98
N GLU A 18 -13.24 -0.52 -8.63
CA GLU A 18 -13.57 -1.92 -8.91
C GLU A 18 -12.56 -2.56 -9.85
N THR A 19 -12.23 -1.87 -10.94
CA THR A 19 -11.33 -2.40 -11.97
C THR A 19 -9.93 -2.62 -11.42
N ILE A 20 -9.40 -1.68 -10.64
CA ILE A 20 -8.05 -1.78 -10.05
C ILE A 20 -8.03 -2.86 -8.96
N ARG A 21 -9.06 -2.92 -8.10
CA ARG A 21 -9.20 -3.96 -7.08
C ARG A 21 -9.21 -5.35 -7.72
N GLN A 22 -10.00 -5.56 -8.76
CA GLN A 22 -10.10 -6.84 -9.44
C GLN A 22 -8.78 -7.27 -10.08
N LYS A 23 -8.09 -6.36 -10.75
CA LYS A 23 -6.76 -6.61 -11.32
C LYS A 23 -5.74 -6.99 -10.24
N TYR A 24 -5.74 -6.24 -9.14
CA TYR A 24 -4.86 -6.55 -8.02
C TYR A 24 -5.15 -7.94 -7.43
N LEU A 25 -6.41 -8.25 -7.14
CA LEU A 25 -6.79 -9.54 -6.57
C LEU A 25 -6.47 -10.71 -7.52
N THR A 26 -6.69 -10.55 -8.82
CA THR A 26 -6.33 -11.56 -9.83
C THR A 26 -4.83 -11.89 -9.77
N ASN A 27 -3.98 -10.86 -9.76
CA ASN A 27 -2.53 -11.05 -9.64
C ASN A 27 -2.14 -11.64 -8.28
N ALA A 28 -2.73 -11.16 -7.19
CA ALA A 28 -2.46 -11.65 -5.85
C ALA A 28 -2.87 -13.12 -5.65
N ILE A 29 -3.94 -13.58 -6.30
CA ILE A 29 -4.34 -15.00 -6.33
C ILE A 29 -3.31 -15.82 -7.12
N ALA A 30 -2.92 -15.35 -8.30
CA ALA A 30 -1.92 -16.04 -9.14
C ALA A 30 -0.58 -16.18 -8.41
N ASP A 31 -0.17 -15.15 -7.66
CA ASP A 31 1.04 -15.12 -6.85
C ASP A 31 0.88 -15.84 -5.49
N LYS A 32 -0.28 -16.43 -5.21
CA LYS A 32 -0.61 -17.12 -3.93
C LYS A 32 -0.47 -16.21 -2.69
N ARG A 33 -0.59 -14.87 -2.85
CA ARG A 33 -0.55 -13.91 -1.74
C ARG A 33 -1.88 -13.81 -0.99
N VAL A 34 -2.97 -14.20 -1.65
CA VAL A 34 -4.33 -14.26 -1.10
C VAL A 34 -4.99 -15.57 -1.52
N PRO A 35 -6.05 -16.04 -0.80
CA PRO A 35 -6.78 -17.24 -1.16
C PRO A 35 -7.40 -17.18 -2.56
N ALA A 36 -7.56 -18.34 -3.21
CA ALA A 36 -8.16 -18.43 -4.57
C ALA A 36 -9.57 -17.84 -4.68
N ASN A 37 -10.30 -17.80 -3.59
CA ASN A 37 -11.65 -17.20 -3.49
C ASN A 37 -11.65 -15.75 -2.95
N ALA A 38 -10.52 -15.05 -2.96
CA ALA A 38 -10.36 -13.71 -2.39
C ALA A 38 -11.43 -12.72 -2.85
N HIS A 39 -11.85 -12.80 -4.12
CA HIS A 39 -12.89 -11.96 -4.70
C HIS A 39 -14.31 -12.19 -4.12
N ARG A 40 -14.50 -13.22 -3.27
CA ARG A 40 -15.75 -13.53 -2.56
C ARG A 40 -15.64 -13.33 -1.05
N ILE A 41 -14.46 -13.00 -0.54
CA ILE A 41 -14.25 -12.78 0.90
C ILE A 41 -14.66 -11.34 1.22
N ALA A 42 -15.77 -11.18 1.94
CA ALA A 42 -16.36 -9.88 2.25
C ALA A 42 -15.35 -8.89 2.85
N ALA A 43 -14.49 -9.32 3.77
CA ALA A 43 -13.47 -8.45 4.37
C ALA A 43 -12.42 -7.95 3.36
N LEU A 44 -12.11 -8.73 2.31
CA LEU A 44 -11.17 -8.33 1.27
C LEU A 44 -11.80 -7.43 0.21
N VAL A 45 -13.09 -7.64 -0.13
CA VAL A 45 -13.74 -6.85 -1.18
C VAL A 45 -14.46 -5.61 -0.65
N SER A 46 -14.65 -5.48 0.66
CA SER A 46 -15.20 -4.27 1.29
C SER A 46 -14.41 -3.03 0.91
N LEU A 47 -15.07 -1.89 0.83
CA LEU A 47 -14.45 -0.57 0.72
C LEU A 47 -14.16 0.07 2.07
N THR A 48 -14.68 -0.50 3.14
CA THR A 48 -14.50 0.00 4.50
C THR A 48 -13.50 -0.87 5.25
N ALA A 49 -12.50 -0.26 5.85
CA ALA A 49 -11.50 -0.95 6.65
C ALA A 49 -12.12 -1.54 7.92
N SER A 50 -11.63 -2.72 8.32
CA SER A 50 -12.03 -3.33 9.59
C SER A 50 -11.44 -2.60 10.79
N ASN A 51 -12.22 -2.45 11.85
CA ASN A 51 -11.72 -1.98 13.16
C ASN A 51 -10.89 -3.05 13.88
N ASP A 52 -10.91 -4.28 13.42
CA ASP A 52 -10.01 -5.34 13.91
C ASP A 52 -8.59 -5.08 13.40
N THR A 53 -7.71 -4.65 14.30
CA THR A 53 -6.31 -4.32 13.98
C THR A 53 -5.45 -5.51 13.56
N SER A 54 -5.96 -6.74 13.73
CA SER A 54 -5.32 -7.95 13.20
C SER A 54 -5.54 -8.13 11.70
N GLN A 55 -6.53 -7.43 11.13
CA GLN A 55 -6.85 -7.48 9.70
C GLN A 55 -6.09 -6.39 8.95
N PRO A 56 -5.45 -6.70 7.81
CA PRO A 56 -4.80 -5.68 7.00
C PRO A 56 -5.83 -4.73 6.39
N ILE A 57 -5.44 -3.48 6.20
CA ILE A 57 -6.20 -2.52 5.40
C ILE A 57 -5.79 -2.72 3.94
N GLN A 58 -6.77 -2.99 3.06
CA GLN A 58 -6.55 -3.02 1.63
C GLN A 58 -6.47 -1.58 1.09
N PHE A 59 -5.71 -1.33 0.02
CA PHE A 59 -5.55 0.05 -0.45
C PHE A 59 -6.86 0.69 -0.95
N TRP A 60 -7.81 -0.08 -1.43
CA TRP A 60 -9.18 0.40 -1.76
C TRP A 60 -10.06 0.67 -0.53
N GLN A 61 -9.54 0.47 0.67
CA GLN A 61 -10.19 0.80 1.95
C GLN A 61 -9.59 2.06 2.59
N LEU A 62 -8.48 2.59 2.03
CA LEU A 62 -7.75 3.70 2.64
C LEU A 62 -8.58 4.96 2.79
N TYR A 63 -9.50 5.22 1.87
CA TYR A 63 -10.38 6.38 1.98
C TYR A 63 -11.25 6.34 3.25
N SER A 64 -11.73 5.16 3.67
CA SER A 64 -12.53 5.01 4.89
C SER A 64 -11.78 5.41 6.16
N VAL A 65 -10.44 5.38 6.10
CA VAL A 65 -9.54 5.68 7.23
C VAL A 65 -8.99 7.10 7.15
N LEU A 66 -8.48 7.48 5.98
CA LEU A 66 -7.78 8.75 5.78
C LEU A 66 -8.72 9.92 5.52
N GLY A 67 -9.83 9.68 4.81
CA GLY A 67 -10.67 10.73 4.28
C GLY A 67 -10.01 11.54 3.15
N PRO A 68 -10.76 12.48 2.56
CA PRO A 68 -10.25 13.26 1.43
C PRO A 68 -9.14 14.22 1.83
N GLU A 69 -9.21 14.84 3.00
CA GLU A 69 -8.27 15.88 3.42
C GLU A 69 -6.83 15.34 3.55
N ARG A 70 -6.66 14.18 4.19
CA ARG A 70 -5.33 13.58 4.36
C ARG A 70 -4.76 13.05 3.04
N ILE A 71 -5.61 12.51 2.16
CA ILE A 71 -5.19 12.07 0.83
C ILE A 71 -4.73 13.27 0.01
N VAL A 72 -5.49 14.36 0.00
CA VAL A 72 -5.13 15.60 -0.71
C VAL A 72 -3.83 16.19 -0.15
N ALA A 73 -3.69 16.28 1.17
CA ALA A 73 -2.49 16.82 1.82
C ALA A 73 -1.23 16.01 1.47
N LEU A 74 -1.33 14.67 1.44
CA LEU A 74 -0.23 13.80 1.01
C LEU A 74 0.20 14.10 -0.43
N ILE A 75 -0.77 14.22 -1.34
CA ILE A 75 -0.52 14.47 -2.75
C ILE A 75 0.03 15.87 -2.98
N GLU A 76 -0.49 16.88 -2.29
CA GLU A 76 0.01 18.25 -2.36
C GLU A 76 1.47 18.34 -1.91
N ASN A 77 1.81 17.71 -0.80
CA ASN A 77 3.19 17.64 -0.31
C ASN A 77 4.11 16.95 -1.32
N PHE A 78 3.68 15.82 -1.90
CA PHE A 78 4.46 15.13 -2.91
C PHE A 78 4.69 16.00 -4.15
N TYR A 79 3.63 16.56 -4.73
CA TYR A 79 3.78 17.37 -5.95
C TYR A 79 4.46 18.72 -5.70
N THR A 80 4.38 19.27 -4.49
CA THR A 80 5.20 20.42 -4.10
C THR A 80 6.69 20.09 -4.21
N ARG A 81 7.12 18.89 -3.80
CA ARG A 81 8.51 18.42 -3.99
C ARG A 81 8.85 18.23 -5.46
N VAL A 82 7.96 17.60 -6.23
CA VAL A 82 8.13 17.37 -7.67
C VAL A 82 8.35 18.66 -8.44
N TYR A 83 7.54 19.70 -8.19
CA TYR A 83 7.64 20.98 -8.89
C TYR A 83 8.86 21.82 -8.48
N ARG A 84 9.45 21.51 -7.33
CA ARG A 84 10.71 22.12 -6.84
C ARG A 84 11.95 21.29 -7.13
N ASP A 85 11.78 20.18 -7.81
CA ASP A 85 12.85 19.23 -8.07
C ASP A 85 13.73 19.66 -9.25
N GLU A 86 14.71 18.82 -9.60
CA GLU A 86 15.63 19.03 -10.73
C GLU A 86 14.86 19.32 -12.02
N THR A 87 15.36 20.26 -12.81
CA THR A 87 14.66 20.79 -13.99
C THR A 87 14.22 19.71 -14.98
N TRP A 88 15.03 18.67 -15.18
CA TRP A 88 14.68 17.58 -16.10
C TRP A 88 13.44 16.81 -15.64
N PHE A 89 13.22 16.68 -14.34
CA PHE A 89 12.07 15.97 -13.77
C PHE A 89 10.85 16.89 -13.66
N SER A 90 11.02 18.05 -13.00
CA SER A 90 9.94 19.01 -12.78
C SER A 90 9.34 19.59 -14.06
N SER A 91 10.16 19.78 -15.12
CA SER A 91 9.71 20.33 -16.40
C SER A 91 8.66 19.47 -17.11
N VAL A 92 8.65 18.15 -16.88
CA VAL A 92 7.63 17.26 -17.47
C VAL A 92 6.26 17.58 -16.86
N PHE A 93 6.20 17.78 -15.55
CA PHE A 93 4.96 18.14 -14.85
C PHE A 93 4.50 19.56 -15.16
N SER A 94 5.43 20.51 -15.19
CA SER A 94 5.13 21.93 -15.51
C SER A 94 4.55 22.14 -16.90
N ARG A 95 4.85 21.26 -17.85
CA ARG A 95 4.24 21.30 -19.19
C ARG A 95 2.78 20.82 -19.21
N LEU A 96 2.34 20.11 -18.19
CA LEU A 96 0.99 19.53 -18.10
C LEU A 96 0.00 20.45 -17.38
N GLY A 97 0.48 21.43 -16.68
CA GLY A 97 -0.33 22.36 -15.89
C GLY A 97 0.43 22.91 -14.69
N ASP A 98 -0.25 23.72 -13.91
CA ASP A 98 0.29 24.21 -12.64
C ASP A 98 0.17 23.15 -11.52
N LEU A 99 0.78 23.45 -10.38
CA LEU A 99 0.77 22.58 -9.22
C LEU A 99 -0.66 22.24 -8.76
N GLN A 100 -1.54 23.22 -8.69
CA GLN A 100 -2.91 23.04 -8.16
C GLN A 100 -3.74 22.15 -9.08
N GLN A 101 -3.65 22.35 -10.38
CA GLN A 101 -4.31 21.50 -11.37
C GLN A 101 -3.80 20.03 -11.28
N HIS A 102 -2.50 19.86 -11.07
CA HIS A 102 -1.91 18.52 -10.94
C HIS A 102 -2.36 17.85 -9.65
N VAL A 103 -2.31 18.57 -8.53
CA VAL A 103 -2.80 18.08 -7.22
C VAL A 103 -4.27 17.68 -7.33
N GLY A 104 -5.13 18.51 -7.90
CA GLY A 104 -6.55 18.19 -8.06
C GLY A 104 -6.80 16.93 -8.89
N THR A 105 -6.08 16.78 -10.01
CA THR A 105 -6.19 15.59 -10.88
C THR A 105 -5.72 14.32 -10.18
N GLN A 106 -4.57 14.37 -9.51
CA GLN A 106 -4.01 13.21 -8.84
C GLN A 106 -4.79 12.83 -7.59
N SER A 107 -5.22 13.83 -6.80
CA SER A 107 -6.10 13.59 -5.65
C SER A 107 -7.38 12.89 -6.05
N SER A 108 -8.00 13.30 -7.15
CA SER A 108 -9.22 12.65 -7.65
C SER A 108 -8.97 11.18 -8.02
N MET A 109 -7.81 10.85 -8.61
CA MET A 109 -7.45 9.48 -8.95
C MET A 109 -7.20 8.63 -7.70
N TRP A 110 -6.46 9.16 -6.73
CA TRP A 110 -6.18 8.43 -5.49
C TRP A 110 -7.47 8.19 -4.69
N ILE A 111 -8.31 9.22 -4.53
CA ILE A 111 -9.60 9.13 -3.83
C ILE A 111 -10.46 8.02 -4.47
N ASP A 112 -10.57 8.03 -5.79
CA ASP A 112 -11.33 7.01 -6.53
C ASP A 112 -10.78 5.60 -6.25
N VAL A 113 -9.50 5.35 -6.50
CA VAL A 113 -8.89 4.02 -6.28
C VAL A 113 -8.95 3.57 -4.82
N MET A 114 -8.87 4.51 -3.88
CA MET A 114 -8.91 4.23 -2.43
C MET A 114 -10.33 4.05 -1.87
N GLY A 115 -11.36 4.09 -2.71
CA GLY A 115 -12.74 3.80 -2.32
C GLY A 115 -13.56 5.02 -1.91
N GLY A 116 -13.17 6.21 -2.35
CA GLY A 116 -13.86 7.48 -2.04
C GLY A 116 -14.90 7.92 -3.07
N GLY A 117 -15.20 7.09 -4.06
CA GLY A 117 -16.26 7.37 -5.04
C GLY A 117 -15.77 7.89 -6.39
N GLN A 118 -16.70 8.38 -7.19
CA GLN A 118 -16.50 8.74 -8.59
C GLN A 118 -15.80 10.10 -8.75
N ALA A 119 -14.53 10.15 -8.39
CA ALA A 119 -13.75 11.38 -8.43
C ALA A 119 -12.90 11.54 -9.72
N TYR A 120 -12.47 10.42 -10.34
CA TYR A 120 -11.55 10.46 -11.49
C TYR A 120 -12.27 10.15 -12.81
N HIS A 121 -12.81 11.18 -13.45
CA HIS A 121 -13.48 11.02 -14.76
C HIS A 121 -12.53 10.50 -15.84
N GLY A 122 -13.05 9.62 -16.71
CA GLY A 122 -12.28 9.00 -17.80
C GLY A 122 -11.58 7.69 -17.42
N GLY A 123 -11.59 7.31 -16.14
CA GLY A 123 -11.17 6.00 -15.66
C GLY A 123 -9.79 5.55 -16.15
N GLU A 124 -9.65 4.27 -16.49
CA GLU A 124 -8.38 3.71 -16.95
C GLU A 124 -7.89 4.28 -18.28
N TYR A 125 -8.79 4.68 -19.19
CA TYR A 125 -8.39 5.28 -20.45
C TYR A 125 -7.58 6.57 -20.22
N ARG A 126 -8.09 7.47 -19.38
CA ARG A 126 -7.40 8.72 -19.04
C ARG A 126 -6.08 8.45 -18.32
N LEU A 127 -6.07 7.48 -17.40
CA LEU A 127 -4.88 7.09 -16.67
C LEU A 127 -3.79 6.54 -17.60
N SER A 128 -4.15 5.64 -18.53
CA SER A 128 -3.23 5.09 -19.52
C SER A 128 -2.73 6.18 -20.48
N PHE A 129 -3.63 7.01 -21.01
CA PHE A 129 -3.27 8.11 -21.90
C PHE A 129 -2.24 9.07 -21.26
N HIS A 130 -2.43 9.39 -19.98
CA HIS A 130 -1.47 10.23 -19.26
C HIS A 130 -0.05 9.64 -19.28
N HIS A 131 0.11 8.36 -19.00
CA HIS A 131 1.41 7.73 -18.91
C HIS A 131 2.05 7.47 -20.28
N THR A 132 1.23 7.09 -21.27
CA THR A 132 1.73 6.79 -22.63
C THR A 132 2.05 8.03 -23.47
N HIS A 133 1.50 9.20 -23.13
CA HIS A 133 1.68 10.43 -23.89
C HIS A 133 2.32 11.54 -23.06
N ASN A 134 1.71 11.89 -21.95
CA ASN A 134 2.10 13.08 -21.20
C ASN A 134 3.36 12.87 -20.36
N ALA A 135 3.44 11.78 -19.63
CA ALA A 135 4.54 11.46 -18.73
C ALA A 135 5.56 10.48 -19.33
N ILE A 136 5.44 10.13 -20.62
CA ILE A 136 6.28 9.11 -21.28
C ILE A 136 7.78 9.35 -21.09
N ALA A 137 8.22 10.59 -21.04
CA ALA A 137 9.62 10.94 -20.83
C ALA A 137 10.18 10.47 -19.46
N LEU A 138 9.30 10.19 -18.49
CA LEU A 138 9.66 9.71 -17.15
C LEU A 138 9.41 8.20 -16.97
N MET A 139 8.82 7.53 -17.98
CA MET A 139 8.53 6.08 -17.91
C MET A 139 9.79 5.27 -18.22
N ASN A 140 10.80 5.41 -17.38
CA ASN A 140 12.10 4.73 -17.46
C ASN A 140 12.72 4.63 -16.06
N ASP A 141 13.85 3.89 -15.93
CA ASP A 141 14.56 3.68 -14.66
C ASP A 141 14.85 4.97 -13.91
N ARG A 142 15.33 6.00 -14.59
CA ARG A 142 15.69 7.28 -13.97
C ARG A 142 14.47 8.01 -13.43
N GLY A 143 13.40 8.06 -14.20
CA GLY A 143 12.14 8.71 -13.79
C GLY A 143 11.49 7.98 -12.64
N ALA A 144 11.44 6.65 -12.70
CA ALA A 144 10.90 5.81 -11.65
C ALA A 144 11.69 5.97 -10.33
N GLN A 145 13.02 5.91 -10.38
CA GLN A 145 13.87 6.08 -9.20
C GLN A 145 13.67 7.47 -8.56
N ARG A 146 13.55 8.52 -9.38
CA ARG A 146 13.33 9.88 -8.86
C ARG A 146 11.96 10.01 -8.20
N TRP A 147 10.93 9.49 -8.85
CA TRP A 147 9.57 9.48 -8.32
C TRP A 147 9.49 8.75 -6.97
N VAL A 148 10.09 7.55 -6.90
CA VAL A 148 10.14 6.75 -5.67
C VAL A 148 10.86 7.50 -4.55
N LYS A 149 12.01 8.13 -4.84
CA LYS A 149 12.76 8.91 -3.86
C LYS A 149 11.91 10.02 -3.26
N LEU A 150 11.27 10.85 -4.10
CA LEU A 150 10.44 11.97 -3.63
C LEU A 150 9.19 11.49 -2.87
N MET A 151 8.60 10.38 -3.27
CA MET A 151 7.47 9.78 -2.56
C MET A 151 7.90 9.25 -1.19
N LEU A 152 9.07 8.60 -1.09
CA LEU A 152 9.62 8.17 0.19
C LEU A 152 9.90 9.34 1.14
N GLU A 153 10.50 10.42 0.62
CA GLU A 153 10.71 11.65 1.39
C GLU A 153 9.38 12.23 1.89
N THR A 154 8.36 12.19 1.06
CA THR A 154 7.01 12.64 1.43
C THR A 154 6.39 11.77 2.51
N LEU A 155 6.40 10.45 2.32
CA LEU A 155 5.81 9.50 3.27
C LEU A 155 6.55 9.42 4.61
N ASN A 156 7.80 9.86 4.66
CA ASN A 156 8.63 9.90 5.87
C ASN A 156 8.68 11.29 6.51
N ASP A 157 8.02 12.27 5.92
CA ASP A 157 7.96 13.62 6.47
C ASP A 157 7.05 13.64 7.71
N PRO A 158 7.59 13.98 8.90
CA PRO A 158 6.82 13.97 10.14
C PRO A 158 5.72 15.04 10.18
N SER A 159 5.74 16.01 9.25
CA SER A 159 4.68 17.03 9.15
C SER A 159 3.41 16.48 8.47
N ILE A 160 3.49 15.30 7.84
CA ILE A 160 2.35 14.67 7.18
C ILE A 160 1.66 13.73 8.17
N ASP A 161 0.57 14.23 8.75
CA ASP A 161 -0.29 13.45 9.64
C ASP A 161 -1.21 12.53 8.83
N LEU A 162 -0.79 11.29 8.57
CA LEU A 162 -1.68 10.29 7.98
C LEU A 162 -2.59 9.68 9.04
N THR A 163 -2.01 9.01 10.03
CA THR A 163 -2.70 8.37 11.17
C THR A 163 -1.70 7.55 11.98
N ASP A 164 -2.02 7.29 13.24
CA ASP A 164 -1.26 6.38 14.11
C ASP A 164 -1.50 4.89 13.80
N ASP A 165 -2.42 4.56 12.89
CA ASP A 165 -2.67 3.17 12.51
C ASP A 165 -1.52 2.61 11.66
N ALA A 166 -0.72 1.75 12.25
CA ALA A 166 0.43 1.11 11.61
C ALA A 166 0.09 0.31 10.33
N ARG A 167 -1.20 -0.01 10.09
CA ARG A 167 -1.66 -0.71 8.88
C ARG A 167 -1.76 0.19 7.65
N VAL A 168 -1.88 1.50 7.85
CA VAL A 168 -2.08 2.46 6.76
C VAL A 168 -0.84 2.55 5.86
N ARG A 169 0.34 2.69 6.45
CA ARG A 169 1.58 2.80 5.66
C ARG A 169 1.84 1.58 4.76
N PRO A 170 1.73 0.31 5.23
CA PRO A 170 1.82 -0.86 4.38
C PRO A 170 0.77 -0.88 3.25
N SER A 171 -0.44 -0.41 3.51
CA SER A 171 -1.49 -0.31 2.51
C SER A 171 -1.16 0.70 1.41
N ILE A 172 -0.66 1.89 1.78
CA ILE A 172 -0.16 2.89 0.82
C ILE A 172 1.00 2.30 -0.01
N ASN A 173 1.95 1.62 0.62
CA ASN A 173 3.07 1.00 -0.07
C ASN A 173 2.60 -0.07 -1.08
N THR A 174 1.55 -0.84 -0.74
CA THR A 174 0.94 -1.81 -1.65
C THR A 174 0.29 -1.11 -2.86
N PHE A 175 -0.42 -0.01 -2.63
CA PHE A 175 -0.99 0.82 -3.68
C PHE A 175 0.09 1.33 -4.65
N LEU A 176 1.13 1.94 -4.12
CA LEU A 176 2.24 2.49 -4.90
C LEU A 176 3.00 1.39 -5.66
N GLY A 177 3.27 0.27 -5.00
CA GLY A 177 3.92 -0.89 -5.60
C GLY A 177 3.10 -1.50 -6.73
N HIS A 178 1.78 -1.59 -6.58
CA HIS A 178 0.89 -2.10 -7.64
C HIS A 178 1.01 -1.26 -8.92
N PHE A 179 0.94 0.06 -8.82
CA PHE A 179 1.06 0.95 -9.97
C PHE A 179 2.48 0.95 -10.55
N MET A 180 3.51 0.95 -9.71
CA MET A 180 4.89 0.92 -10.18
C MET A 180 5.20 -0.37 -10.94
N SER A 181 4.78 -1.53 -10.41
CA SER A 181 4.96 -2.81 -11.11
C SER A 181 4.19 -2.87 -12.44
N LYS A 182 2.97 -2.30 -12.47
CA LYS A 182 2.20 -2.17 -13.72
C LYS A 182 2.98 -1.37 -14.77
N TYR A 183 3.49 -0.19 -14.39
CA TYR A 183 4.21 0.66 -15.32
C TYR A 183 5.58 0.11 -15.70
N ALA A 184 6.28 -0.54 -14.76
CA ALA A 184 7.54 -1.22 -15.05
C ALA A 184 7.36 -2.30 -16.12
N ALA A 185 6.29 -3.09 -16.03
CA ALA A 185 5.97 -4.10 -17.03
C ALA A 185 5.57 -3.50 -18.38
N GLU A 186 4.77 -2.43 -18.37
CA GLU A 186 4.28 -1.74 -19.58
C GLU A 186 5.39 -1.03 -20.33
N PHE A 187 6.24 -0.27 -19.61
CA PHE A 187 7.30 0.57 -20.19
C PHE A 187 8.69 -0.04 -20.12
N LYS A 188 8.81 -1.28 -19.61
CA LYS A 188 10.04 -2.10 -19.57
C LYS A 188 11.21 -1.45 -18.84
N PHE A 189 10.92 -0.86 -17.68
CA PHE A 189 11.97 -0.42 -16.75
C PHE A 189 12.03 -1.35 -15.51
N ASN A 190 13.11 -1.23 -14.72
CA ASN A 190 13.29 -2.07 -13.55
C ASN A 190 12.40 -1.61 -12.38
N ASP A 191 11.52 -2.49 -11.90
CA ASP A 191 10.75 -2.27 -10.68
C ASP A 191 11.65 -2.53 -9.45
N LYS A 192 12.36 -1.50 -9.02
CA LYS A 192 13.10 -1.50 -7.75
C LYS A 192 12.45 -0.57 -6.72
N ALA A 193 11.17 -0.33 -6.88
CA ALA A 193 10.40 0.57 -6.03
C ALA A 193 10.22 0.00 -4.63
N ALA A 194 11.17 0.28 -3.74
CA ALA A 194 11.02 0.06 -2.32
C ALA A 194 10.43 1.32 -1.67
N PHE A 195 9.13 1.33 -1.38
CA PHE A 195 8.45 2.44 -0.70
C PHE A 195 8.62 2.40 0.84
N GLY A 196 9.75 1.88 1.32
CA GLY A 196 10.04 1.79 2.75
C GLY A 196 9.52 0.50 3.37
N VAL A 197 9.44 0.46 4.69
CA VAL A 197 9.06 -0.71 5.49
C VAL A 197 7.66 -1.13 5.10
N GLY A 198 7.51 -2.06 4.16
CA GLY A 198 6.18 -2.48 3.91
C GLY A 198 5.81 -3.09 2.60
N ASN A 199 6.64 -3.94 2.03
CA ASN A 199 6.09 -5.20 1.52
C ASN A 199 5.83 -6.13 2.70
N GLY A 200 5.76 -5.57 3.90
CA GLY A 200 5.38 -6.26 5.10
C GLY A 200 3.92 -6.62 5.01
N SER A 201 3.61 -7.91 4.83
CA SER A 201 2.49 -8.44 5.57
C SER A 201 2.41 -7.69 6.89
N VAL A 202 1.25 -7.12 7.24
CA VAL A 202 0.97 -6.70 8.61
C VAL A 202 1.56 -7.79 9.49
N LYS A 203 2.56 -7.45 10.33
CA LYS A 203 3.20 -8.43 11.18
C LYS A 203 2.06 -9.04 12.00
N ARG A 204 1.66 -10.24 11.61
CA ARG A 204 0.59 -10.95 12.25
C ARG A 204 1.06 -11.10 13.69
N LYS A 205 0.36 -10.49 14.64
CA LYS A 205 0.68 -10.70 16.05
C LYS A 205 0.45 -12.18 16.30
N ILE A 206 1.55 -12.94 16.23
CA ILE A 206 1.54 -14.40 16.34
C ILE A 206 1.14 -14.71 17.78
N ASN A 207 -0.04 -15.27 17.95
CA ASN A 207 -0.50 -15.75 19.23
C ASN A 207 -0.52 -17.28 19.21
N PHE A 208 0.52 -17.90 19.71
CA PHE A 208 0.67 -19.35 19.75
C PHE A 208 -0.48 -20.06 20.46
N MET A 209 -1.12 -19.40 21.44
CA MET A 209 -2.26 -20.00 22.18
C MET A 209 -3.53 -20.15 21.34
N THR A 210 -3.65 -19.45 20.22
CA THR A 210 -4.85 -19.47 19.36
C THR A 210 -4.57 -20.08 17.98
N MET A 211 -3.34 -20.56 17.75
CA MET A 211 -2.93 -21.17 16.49
C MET A 211 -2.95 -22.70 16.61
N SER A 212 -3.30 -23.40 15.50
CA SER A 212 -3.10 -24.83 15.43
C SER A 212 -1.62 -25.21 15.32
N SER A 213 -1.27 -26.43 15.68
CA SER A 213 0.10 -26.93 15.58
C SER A 213 0.66 -26.79 14.16
N GLU A 214 -0.14 -27.13 13.16
CA GLU A 214 0.24 -27.01 11.74
C GLU A 214 0.48 -25.55 11.33
N ALA A 215 -0.29 -24.61 11.88
CA ALA A 215 -0.10 -23.19 11.62
C ALA A 215 1.18 -22.65 12.27
N ILE A 216 1.59 -23.17 13.42
CA ILE A 216 2.86 -22.84 14.09
C ILE A 216 4.03 -23.42 13.29
N GLU A 217 3.93 -24.68 12.84
CA GLU A 217 4.95 -25.33 12.02
C GLU A 217 5.18 -24.63 10.67
N ALA A 218 4.10 -24.07 10.10
CA ALA A 218 4.15 -23.32 8.84
C ALA A 218 4.82 -21.94 8.96
N LEU A 219 5.03 -21.41 10.17
CA LEU A 219 5.75 -20.14 10.36
C LEU A 219 7.21 -20.25 9.89
N SER A 220 7.71 -19.15 9.34
CA SER A 220 9.13 -19.02 9.02
C SER A 220 9.98 -18.95 10.30
N GLU A 221 11.25 -19.28 10.21
CA GLU A 221 12.20 -19.17 11.34
C GLU A 221 12.27 -17.75 11.88
N ALA A 222 12.25 -16.74 11.00
CA ALA A 222 12.24 -15.34 11.37
C ALA A 222 10.99 -14.94 12.16
N GLU A 223 9.80 -15.40 11.76
CA GLU A 223 8.54 -15.17 12.47
C GLU A 223 8.54 -15.83 13.85
N LEU A 224 9.06 -17.05 13.96
CA LEU A 224 9.19 -17.75 15.24
C LEU A 224 10.14 -17.02 16.19
N ILE A 225 11.32 -16.61 15.72
CA ILE A 225 12.29 -15.84 16.50
C ILE A 225 11.65 -14.55 17.02
N GLU A 226 11.03 -13.78 16.16
CA GLU A 226 10.39 -12.51 16.53
C GLU A 226 9.27 -12.72 17.55
N ALA A 227 8.38 -13.67 17.31
CA ALA A 227 7.24 -13.92 18.19
C ALA A 227 7.63 -14.50 19.56
N LEU A 228 8.68 -15.32 19.63
CA LEU A 228 9.23 -15.85 20.87
C LEU A 228 9.97 -14.78 21.66
N THR A 229 10.79 -13.96 20.98
CA THR A 229 11.49 -12.82 21.59
C THR A 229 10.51 -11.81 22.19
N ALA A 230 9.43 -11.49 21.47
CA ALA A 230 8.37 -10.61 21.97
C ALA A 230 7.68 -11.12 23.26
N ARG A 231 7.80 -12.41 23.55
CA ARG A 231 7.34 -13.05 24.79
C ARG A 231 8.40 -13.23 25.85
N GLY A 232 9.59 -12.67 25.65
CA GLY A 232 10.71 -12.77 26.58
C GLY A 232 11.45 -14.10 26.53
N VAL A 233 11.26 -14.91 25.49
CA VAL A 233 12.02 -16.16 25.31
C VAL A 233 13.40 -15.84 24.75
N ASP A 234 14.44 -16.34 25.43
CA ASP A 234 15.81 -16.29 24.93
C ASP A 234 15.97 -17.28 23.78
N VAL A 235 15.84 -16.78 22.54
CA VAL A 235 15.89 -17.59 21.31
C VAL A 235 17.29 -18.07 20.95
N SER A 236 18.35 -17.50 21.56
CA SER A 236 19.75 -17.93 21.31
C SER A 236 20.01 -19.39 21.67
N ARG A 237 19.16 -19.99 22.51
CA ARG A 237 19.22 -21.38 22.94
C ARG A 237 18.64 -22.38 21.93
N TYR A 238 17.98 -21.88 20.87
CA TYR A 238 17.24 -22.69 19.90
C TYR A 238 17.86 -22.53 18.51
N GLY A 239 18.88 -23.31 18.21
CA GLY A 239 19.68 -23.19 16.98
C GLY A 239 19.04 -23.75 15.71
N THR A 240 17.78 -24.22 15.76
CA THR A 240 17.07 -24.77 14.59
C THR A 240 15.60 -24.38 14.60
N LYS A 241 14.99 -24.30 13.39
CA LYS A 241 13.55 -24.05 13.26
C LYS A 241 12.70 -25.03 14.07
N VAL A 242 13.07 -26.31 14.08
CA VAL A 242 12.36 -27.34 14.83
C VAL A 242 12.37 -27.08 16.34
N ALA A 243 13.50 -26.63 16.88
CA ALA A 243 13.60 -26.28 18.29
C ALA A 243 12.75 -25.04 18.65
N LEU A 244 12.68 -24.05 17.75
CA LEU A 244 11.82 -22.89 17.90
C LEU A 244 10.32 -23.27 17.83
N VAL A 245 9.92 -24.14 16.90
CA VAL A 245 8.55 -24.68 16.80
C VAL A 245 8.17 -25.40 18.09
N ASN A 246 9.01 -26.33 18.56
CA ASN A 246 8.76 -27.06 19.80
C ASN A 246 8.60 -26.12 21.00
N LYS A 247 9.42 -25.06 21.07
CA LYS A 247 9.26 -24.03 22.11
C LYS A 247 7.96 -23.25 21.99
N ALA A 248 7.54 -22.92 20.76
CA ALA A 248 6.29 -22.21 20.49
C ALA A 248 5.06 -23.05 20.87
N LEU A 249 5.09 -24.36 20.63
CA LEU A 249 4.02 -25.31 21.01
C LEU A 249 3.87 -25.50 22.53
N MET A 250 4.88 -25.11 23.32
CA MET A 250 4.86 -25.22 24.78
C MET A 250 4.39 -23.94 25.48
N LEU A 251 4.05 -22.87 24.73
CA LEU A 251 3.59 -21.58 25.27
C LEU A 251 2.09 -21.44 25.23
#